data_3d238072dc646b866e87760fb3e77917
#
_entry.id   3d238072dc646b866e87760fb3e77917
#
_cell.length_a   1.000
_cell.length_b   1.000
_cell.length_c   1.000
_cell.angle_alpha   90.00
_cell.angle_beta   90.00
_cell.angle_gamma   90.00
#
_symmetry.space_group_name_H-M   'P 1'
#
loop_
_entity.id
_entity.type
_entity.pdbx_description
1 polymer ?
#
loop_
_entity_poly.entity_id
_entity_poly.type
_entity_poly.pdbx_seq_one_letter_code
_entity_poly.pdbx_strand_id
1 'polypeptide(L)'
;EIFMDWTMHFVYEYVGCGSLIPFEQKKVPVSVTELVNREREKHQMHSKMYYDLGEGFCEEHTLYAEGKLSGNRFRVEFALSGIKGIRNLRWNPANGHFLKVRIERLDCGCSAELVPQGVHMKVDNSTTAFFTTDGFYLIDVTHPENVDRIVIEGKLDCLELPDVEKLLAFEKEREVRREQERVRKEAERAAKQAAEEAARAQEEA
;
A
#
# COMPACT_ATOMS: atom_id res chain seq x y z
N GLU A 1 -10.81 -15.62 16.75
CA GLU A 1 -10.80 -17.04 16.30
C GLU A 1 -9.41 -17.44 15.77
N ILE A 2 -8.81 -16.72 14.82
CA ILE A 2 -7.49 -17.04 14.24
C ILE A 2 -6.38 -17.05 15.30
N PHE A 3 -6.42 -16.14 16.24
CA PHE A 3 -5.42 -16.06 17.32
C PHE A 3 -5.53 -17.23 18.32
N MET A 4 -6.75 -17.71 18.54
CA MET A 4 -7.02 -18.87 19.39
C MET A 4 -6.56 -20.18 18.73
N ASP A 5 -6.77 -20.34 17.42
CA ASP A 5 -6.26 -21.48 16.66
C ASP A 5 -4.73 -21.53 16.66
N TRP A 6 -4.07 -20.37 16.53
CA TRP A 6 -2.61 -20.29 16.56
C TRP A 6 -2.05 -20.64 17.94
N THR A 7 -2.70 -20.18 19.01
CA THR A 7 -2.30 -20.49 20.39
C THR A 7 -2.50 -21.97 20.70
N MET A 8 -3.56 -22.56 20.19
CA MET A 8 -3.83 -24.01 20.31
C MET A 8 -2.78 -24.81 19.56
N HIS A 9 -2.44 -24.43 18.32
CA HIS A 9 -1.42 -25.10 17.52
C HIS A 9 -0.04 -25.05 18.19
N PHE A 10 0.33 -23.91 18.72
CA PHE A 10 1.57 -23.71 19.47
C PHE A 10 1.65 -24.58 20.74
N VAL A 11 0.58 -24.69 21.50
CA VAL A 11 0.53 -25.57 22.70
C VAL A 11 0.67 -27.04 22.32
N TYR A 12 0.09 -27.49 21.21
CA TYR A 12 0.19 -28.86 20.73
C TYR A 12 1.60 -29.23 20.25
N GLU A 13 2.25 -28.37 19.52
CA GLU A 13 3.62 -28.61 19.05
C GLU A 13 4.64 -28.59 20.18
N TYR A 14 4.45 -27.73 21.18
CA TYR A 14 5.47 -27.50 22.22
C TYR A 14 5.36 -28.45 23.39
N VAL A 15 4.17 -28.93 23.74
CA VAL A 15 3.99 -29.78 24.92
C VAL A 15 4.10 -31.29 24.62
N GLY A 16 4.12 -31.70 23.34
CA GLY A 16 4.36 -33.08 22.94
C GLY A 16 3.43 -34.12 23.57
N CYS A 17 2.28 -33.69 24.11
CA CYS A 17 1.32 -34.52 24.81
C CYS A 17 0.42 -35.25 23.84
N GLY A 18 0.63 -36.56 23.68
CA GLY A 18 -0.21 -37.43 22.86
C GLY A 18 -1.64 -37.66 23.37
N SER A 19 -2.14 -36.87 24.31
CA SER A 19 -3.51 -36.90 24.74
C SER A 19 -4.14 -35.53 24.63
N LEU A 20 -5.15 -35.41 23.78
CA LEU A 20 -6.01 -34.25 23.64
C LEU A 20 -6.75 -33.98 24.95
N ILE A 21 -6.25 -33.07 25.77
CA ILE A 21 -7.03 -32.51 26.87
C ILE A 21 -7.94 -31.47 26.21
N PRO A 22 -9.25 -31.61 26.26
CA PRO A 22 -10.15 -30.60 25.72
C PRO A 22 -9.91 -29.29 26.46
N PHE A 23 -9.29 -28.33 25.77
CA PHE A 23 -9.13 -26.98 26.27
C PHE A 23 -10.50 -26.28 26.15
N GLU A 24 -11.20 -26.13 27.26
CA GLU A 24 -12.36 -25.26 27.29
C GLU A 24 -11.92 -23.85 26.94
N GLN A 25 -12.34 -23.36 25.78
CA GLN A 25 -12.13 -21.99 25.36
C GLN A 25 -12.84 -21.05 26.35
N LYS A 26 -12.21 -20.72 27.47
CA LYS A 26 -12.66 -19.60 28.27
C LYS A 26 -12.45 -18.34 27.43
N LYS A 27 -13.57 -17.80 26.93
CA LYS A 27 -13.57 -16.43 26.37
C LYS A 27 -13.02 -15.52 27.45
N VAL A 28 -11.76 -15.09 27.28
CA VAL A 28 -11.18 -14.09 28.17
C VAL A 28 -12.02 -12.82 27.98
N PRO A 29 -12.66 -12.32 29.02
CA PRO A 29 -13.47 -11.11 28.88
C PRO A 29 -12.54 -9.96 28.50
N VAL A 30 -12.62 -9.51 27.26
CA VAL A 30 -11.92 -8.31 26.81
C VAL A 30 -12.48 -7.13 27.57
N SER A 31 -11.64 -6.38 28.29
CA SER A 31 -12.10 -5.25 29.06
C SER A 31 -12.66 -4.17 28.12
N VAL A 32 -13.66 -3.42 28.60
CA VAL A 32 -14.20 -2.27 27.85
C VAL A 32 -13.07 -1.29 27.48
N THR A 33 -12.07 -1.15 28.34
CA THR A 33 -10.89 -0.32 28.09
C THR A 33 -10.07 -0.82 26.91
N GLU A 34 -9.88 -2.13 26.76
CA GLU A 34 -9.20 -2.72 25.61
C GLU A 34 -10.00 -2.53 24.32
N LEU A 35 -11.32 -2.68 24.37
CA LEU A 35 -12.18 -2.40 23.21
C LEU A 35 -12.10 -0.94 22.78
N VAL A 36 -12.17 -0.02 23.73
CA VAL A 36 -12.04 1.43 23.47
C VAL A 36 -10.65 1.78 22.94
N ASN A 37 -9.59 1.15 23.46
CA ASN A 37 -8.24 1.38 22.97
C ASN A 37 -8.06 0.82 21.55
N ARG A 38 -8.56 -0.38 21.24
CA ARG A 38 -8.55 -0.93 19.88
C ARG A 38 -9.33 -0.05 18.89
N GLU A 39 -10.47 0.50 19.31
CA GLU A 39 -11.20 1.45 18.45
C GLU A 39 -10.45 2.78 18.29
N ARG A 40 -9.78 3.28 19.33
CA ARG A 40 -8.91 4.46 19.22
C ARG A 40 -7.72 4.21 18.30
N GLU A 41 -7.06 3.06 18.41
CA GLU A 41 -5.94 2.68 17.55
C GLU A 41 -6.35 2.57 16.08
N LYS A 42 -7.55 2.07 15.78
CA LYS A 42 -8.12 2.06 14.43
C LYS A 42 -8.33 3.48 13.87
N HIS A 43 -8.50 4.47 14.72
CA HIS A 43 -8.73 5.87 14.33
C HIS A 43 -7.47 6.74 14.41
N GLN A 44 -6.35 6.21 14.88
CA GLN A 44 -5.08 6.92 14.89
C GLN A 44 -4.20 6.44 13.73
N MET A 45 -3.89 7.35 12.85
CA MET A 45 -2.94 7.11 11.77
C MET A 45 -1.54 7.48 12.27
N HIS A 46 -0.71 6.48 12.55
CA HIS A 46 0.70 6.68 12.88
C HIS A 46 1.51 6.77 11.58
N SER A 47 1.60 7.98 11.06
CA SER A 47 2.30 8.27 9.82
C SER A 47 3.73 8.68 10.09
N LYS A 48 4.68 8.16 9.31
CA LYS A 48 6.11 8.46 9.41
C LYS A 48 6.64 9.05 8.11
N MET A 49 7.48 10.07 8.25
CA MET A 49 8.29 10.60 7.15
C MET A 49 9.77 10.38 7.47
N TYR A 50 10.44 9.61 6.65
CA TYR A 50 11.88 9.45 6.70
C TYR A 50 12.54 10.42 5.72
N TYR A 51 13.65 11.02 6.12
CA TYR A 51 14.49 11.83 5.25
C TYR A 51 15.91 11.28 5.21
N ASP A 52 16.48 11.22 4.01
CA ASP A 52 17.82 10.73 3.76
C ASP A 52 18.78 11.91 3.55
N LEU A 53 19.86 11.95 4.31
CA LEU A 53 20.94 12.95 4.18
C LEU A 53 22.13 12.44 3.33
N GLY A 54 21.99 11.25 2.72
CA GLY A 54 22.98 10.63 1.85
C GLY A 54 23.55 9.31 2.38
N GLU A 55 23.08 8.85 3.53
CA GLU A 55 23.47 7.56 4.13
C GLU A 55 22.34 6.52 4.07
N GLY A 56 21.21 6.88 3.43
CA GLY A 56 19.99 6.08 3.37
C GLY A 56 18.98 6.44 4.45
N PHE A 57 17.84 5.72 4.45
CA PHE A 57 16.80 5.94 5.45
C PHE A 57 17.12 5.21 6.74
N CYS A 58 17.03 5.91 7.89
CA CYS A 58 17.23 5.38 9.23
C CYS A 58 16.18 5.93 10.20
N GLU A 59 16.01 5.28 11.36
CA GLU A 59 15.00 5.70 12.35
C GLU A 59 15.39 7.04 13.04
N GLU A 60 16.66 7.41 13.09
CA GLU A 60 17.13 8.69 13.62
C GLU A 60 16.68 9.87 12.75
N HIS A 61 16.49 9.63 11.46
CA HIS A 61 16.03 10.61 10.50
C HIS A 61 14.54 10.43 10.17
N THR A 62 13.71 10.44 11.22
CA THR A 62 12.27 10.21 11.11
C THR A 62 11.46 11.31 11.78
N LEU A 63 10.45 11.78 11.07
CA LEU A 63 9.40 12.64 11.61
C LEU A 63 8.13 11.84 11.79
N TYR A 64 7.48 12.02 12.92
CA TYR A 64 6.21 11.42 13.26
C TYR A 64 5.11 12.47 13.14
N ALA A 65 4.04 12.14 12.42
CA ALA A 65 2.85 12.95 12.43
C ALA A 65 1.66 12.11 12.90
N GLU A 66 0.92 12.65 13.85
CA GLU A 66 -0.39 12.12 14.19
C GLU A 66 -1.38 12.65 13.18
N GLY A 67 -1.88 11.77 12.31
CA GLY A 67 -2.93 12.10 11.36
C GLY A 67 -4.29 12.09 12.05
N LYS A 68 -5.13 13.08 11.76
CA LYS A 68 -6.53 13.02 12.13
C LYS A 68 -7.27 12.23 11.06
N LEU A 69 -7.85 11.09 11.43
CA LEU A 69 -8.81 10.37 10.61
C LEU A 69 -10.22 10.87 10.94
N SER A 70 -10.93 11.32 9.92
CA SER A 70 -12.37 11.58 9.98
C SER A 70 -13.07 10.59 9.06
N GLY A 71 -13.61 9.51 9.63
CA GLY A 71 -13.97 8.33 8.85
C GLY A 71 -12.71 7.70 8.26
N ASN A 72 -12.64 7.60 6.92
CA ASN A 72 -11.44 7.13 6.22
C ASN A 72 -10.61 8.28 5.60
N ARG A 73 -10.97 9.54 5.83
CA ARG A 73 -10.21 10.70 5.34
C ARG A 73 -9.09 11.04 6.29
N PHE A 74 -7.92 11.32 5.74
CA PHE A 74 -6.76 11.76 6.51
C PHE A 74 -6.18 13.06 5.96
N ARG A 75 -5.52 13.78 6.85
CA ARG A 75 -4.59 14.87 6.54
C ARG A 75 -3.39 14.73 7.47
N VAL A 76 -2.22 14.60 6.89
CA VAL A 76 -0.94 14.59 7.62
C VAL A 76 -0.07 15.75 7.17
N GLU A 77 0.71 16.26 8.10
CA GLU A 77 1.62 17.38 7.85
C GLU A 77 2.97 17.10 8.52
N PHE A 78 4.05 17.31 7.76
CA PHE A 78 5.42 17.14 8.20
C PHE A 78 6.18 18.45 7.98
N ALA A 79 6.79 18.98 9.04
CA ALA A 79 7.67 20.15 8.97
C ALA A 79 9.10 19.66 8.73
N LEU A 80 9.69 20.08 7.62
CA LEU A 80 11.07 19.77 7.23
C LEU A 80 11.99 21.00 7.36
N SER A 81 11.41 22.16 7.71
CA SER A 81 12.15 23.40 7.88
C SER A 81 13.29 23.24 8.88
N GLY A 82 14.50 23.67 8.48
CA GLY A 82 15.70 23.55 9.29
C GLY A 82 16.51 22.26 9.09
N ILE A 83 15.98 21.26 8.40
CA ILE A 83 16.73 20.05 8.01
C ILE A 83 17.45 20.36 6.70
N LYS A 84 18.79 20.32 6.72
CA LYS A 84 19.61 20.62 5.54
C LYS A 84 20.15 19.34 4.90
N GLY A 85 20.33 19.40 3.58
CA GLY A 85 20.96 18.30 2.83
C GLY A 85 20.08 17.09 2.59
N ILE A 86 18.77 17.25 2.64
CA ILE A 86 17.81 16.19 2.27
C ILE A 86 18.04 15.80 0.82
N ARG A 87 18.21 14.50 0.56
CA ARG A 87 18.38 13.92 -0.78
C ARG A 87 17.14 13.15 -1.23
N ASN A 88 16.55 12.39 -0.30
CA ASN A 88 15.38 11.57 -0.58
C ASN A 88 14.37 11.67 0.57
N LEU A 89 13.10 11.48 0.23
CA LEU A 89 11.99 11.48 1.17
C LEU A 89 11.18 10.21 1.00
N ARG A 90 10.83 9.58 2.12
CA ARG A 90 10.01 8.36 2.17
C ARG A 90 8.87 8.57 3.16
N TRP A 91 7.65 8.35 2.70
CA TRP A 91 6.45 8.42 3.53
C TRP A 91 5.85 7.05 3.75
N ASN A 92 5.68 6.66 5.01
CA ASN A 92 4.95 5.49 5.43
C ASN A 92 3.58 5.94 5.95
N PRO A 93 2.47 5.65 5.26
CA PRO A 93 1.13 6.08 5.67
C PRO A 93 0.71 5.55 7.03
N ALA A 94 0.91 4.26 7.27
CA ALA A 94 0.75 3.60 8.55
C ALA A 94 1.60 2.33 8.58
N ASN A 95 1.95 1.85 9.77
CA ASN A 95 2.72 0.63 9.95
C ASN A 95 1.84 -0.51 10.45
N GLY A 96 2.19 -1.75 10.07
CA GLY A 96 1.58 -2.95 10.61
C GLY A 96 0.24 -3.35 9.97
N HIS A 97 -0.18 -2.70 8.90
CA HIS A 97 -1.45 -2.97 8.23
C HIS A 97 -1.29 -3.10 6.72
N PHE A 98 -2.13 -3.93 6.10
CA PHE A 98 -2.39 -3.83 4.67
C PHE A 98 -3.26 -2.61 4.43
N LEU A 99 -2.92 -1.79 3.46
CA LEU A 99 -3.52 -0.48 3.27
C LEU A 99 -4.04 -0.29 1.86
N LYS A 100 -5.17 0.38 1.75
CA LYS A 100 -5.60 1.00 0.50
C LYS A 100 -5.59 2.51 0.70
N VAL A 101 -4.71 3.19 -0.02
CA VAL A 101 -4.46 4.63 0.12
C VAL A 101 -4.85 5.32 -1.15
N ARG A 102 -5.75 6.29 -1.05
CA ARG A 102 -6.11 7.20 -2.13
C ARG A 102 -5.56 8.59 -1.82
N ILE A 103 -4.69 9.07 -2.66
CA ILE A 103 -4.13 10.43 -2.56
C ILE A 103 -5.05 11.40 -3.28
N GLU A 104 -5.55 12.39 -2.55
CA GLU A 104 -6.39 13.47 -3.10
C GLU A 104 -5.56 14.75 -3.30
N ARG A 105 -4.54 14.96 -2.45
CA ARG A 105 -3.65 16.13 -2.52
C ARG A 105 -2.27 15.82 -1.96
N LEU A 106 -1.24 16.27 -2.67
CA LEU A 106 0.13 16.38 -2.19
C LEU A 106 0.56 17.83 -2.36
N ASP A 107 1.02 18.46 -1.27
CA ASP A 107 1.47 19.84 -1.26
C ASP A 107 2.83 19.91 -0.56
N CYS A 108 3.86 20.24 -1.31
CA CYS A 108 5.22 20.45 -0.83
C CYS A 108 5.82 21.77 -1.34
N GLY A 109 4.97 22.66 -1.91
CA GLY A 109 5.44 23.93 -2.49
C GLY A 109 6.13 23.79 -3.85
N CYS A 110 6.28 22.60 -4.38
CA CYS A 110 6.91 22.28 -5.67
C CYS A 110 6.22 21.10 -6.35
N SER A 111 6.64 20.77 -7.58
CA SER A 111 6.15 19.58 -8.26
C SER A 111 6.74 18.34 -7.58
N ALA A 112 5.88 17.40 -7.20
CA ALA A 112 6.27 16.15 -6.60
C ALA A 112 5.33 15.02 -6.98
N GLU A 113 5.84 13.78 -6.97
CA GLU A 113 5.08 12.56 -7.20
C GLU A 113 5.29 11.56 -6.05
N LEU A 114 4.24 10.82 -5.70
CA LEU A 114 4.30 9.71 -4.75
C LEU A 114 4.45 8.39 -5.51
N VAL A 115 5.62 7.79 -5.40
CA VAL A 115 5.98 6.52 -6.06
C VAL A 115 5.85 5.38 -5.05
N PRO A 116 4.83 4.52 -5.16
CA PRO A 116 4.64 3.43 -4.21
C PRO A 116 5.75 2.38 -4.33
N GLN A 117 6.15 1.83 -3.18
CA GLN A 117 7.19 0.81 -3.03
C GLN A 117 6.71 -0.36 -2.18
N GLY A 118 7.35 -1.51 -2.36
CA GLY A 118 6.92 -2.77 -1.74
C GLY A 118 5.92 -3.52 -2.62
N VAL A 119 5.28 -4.56 -2.06
CA VAL A 119 4.25 -5.32 -2.79
C VAL A 119 2.95 -4.51 -2.83
N HIS A 120 2.64 -3.96 -3.99
CA HIS A 120 1.49 -3.07 -4.16
C HIS A 120 0.81 -3.25 -5.51
N MET A 121 -0.41 -2.74 -5.61
CA MET A 121 -1.21 -2.66 -6.83
C MET A 121 -1.77 -1.25 -7.00
N LYS A 122 -1.67 -0.69 -8.19
CA LYS A 122 -2.40 0.53 -8.56
C LYS A 122 -3.85 0.15 -8.91
N VAL A 123 -4.79 0.51 -8.04
CA VAL A 123 -6.24 0.29 -8.26
C VAL A 123 -6.74 1.26 -9.33
N ASP A 124 -6.34 2.52 -9.21
CA ASP A 124 -6.54 3.59 -10.19
C ASP A 124 -5.35 4.58 -10.15
N ASN A 125 -5.46 5.72 -10.84
CA ASN A 125 -4.37 6.71 -10.94
C ASN A 125 -4.00 7.35 -9.60
N SER A 126 -4.91 7.39 -8.64
CA SER A 126 -4.75 8.02 -7.33
C SER A 126 -4.77 7.04 -6.16
N THR A 127 -5.10 5.78 -6.41
CA THR A 127 -5.34 4.77 -5.38
C THR A 127 -4.37 3.61 -5.51
N THR A 128 -3.63 3.34 -4.43
CA THR A 128 -2.71 2.20 -4.30
C THR A 128 -3.16 1.29 -3.16
N ALA A 129 -3.16 -0.02 -3.40
CA ALA A 129 -3.32 -1.03 -2.37
C ALA A 129 -1.96 -1.67 -2.06
N PHE A 130 -1.56 -1.68 -0.80
CA PHE A 130 -0.35 -2.34 -0.32
C PHE A 130 -0.70 -3.69 0.29
N PHE A 131 0.00 -4.73 -0.15
CA PHE A 131 -0.13 -6.11 0.32
C PHE A 131 1.04 -6.51 1.24
N THR A 132 1.69 -5.52 1.82
CA THR A 132 2.73 -5.64 2.85
C THR A 132 2.43 -4.67 3.97
N THR A 133 2.83 -5.04 5.18
CA THR A 133 2.60 -4.23 6.40
C THR A 133 3.56 -3.04 6.53
N ASP A 134 4.55 -2.96 5.63
CA ASP A 134 5.58 -1.92 5.56
C ASP A 134 5.57 -1.16 4.22
N GLY A 135 4.43 -1.15 3.53
CA GLY A 135 4.24 -0.40 2.28
C GLY A 135 4.47 1.09 2.47
N PHE A 136 5.18 1.72 1.54
CA PHE A 136 5.54 3.12 1.62
C PHE A 136 5.55 3.81 0.24
N TYR A 137 5.67 5.13 0.26
CA TYR A 137 5.89 5.93 -0.93
C TYR A 137 7.26 6.62 -0.86
N LEU A 138 8.01 6.59 -1.96
CA LEU A 138 9.04 7.57 -2.19
C LEU A 138 8.39 8.86 -2.70
N ILE A 139 8.85 10.00 -2.22
CA ILE A 139 8.41 11.30 -2.71
C ILE A 139 9.45 11.77 -3.70
N ASP A 140 9.12 11.63 -4.99
CA ASP A 140 9.97 12.12 -6.07
C ASP A 140 9.75 13.62 -6.22
N VAL A 141 10.78 14.38 -5.90
CA VAL A 141 10.79 15.84 -5.92
C VAL A 141 12.14 16.32 -6.43
N THR A 142 12.13 17.32 -7.32
CA THR A 142 13.34 17.77 -8.02
C THR A 142 14.40 18.35 -7.07
N HIS A 143 13.98 19.04 -6.01
CA HIS A 143 14.84 19.73 -5.05
C HIS A 143 14.37 19.47 -3.61
N PRO A 144 14.59 18.26 -3.06
CA PRO A 144 14.11 17.90 -1.74
C PRO A 144 14.68 18.78 -0.62
N GLU A 145 15.88 19.35 -0.84
CA GLU A 145 16.54 20.27 0.09
C GLU A 145 15.81 21.62 0.27
N ASN A 146 14.89 21.96 -0.64
CA ASN A 146 14.10 23.20 -0.61
C ASN A 146 12.67 22.98 -0.09
N VAL A 147 12.36 21.77 0.36
CA VAL A 147 11.02 21.45 0.88
C VAL A 147 10.96 21.74 2.36
N ASP A 148 10.24 22.79 2.74
CA ASP A 148 10.06 23.17 4.14
C ASP A 148 8.94 22.42 4.84
N ARG A 149 7.94 21.98 4.06
CA ARG A 149 6.73 21.33 4.57
C ARG A 149 6.13 20.41 3.53
N ILE A 150 5.60 19.29 4.00
CA ILE A 150 4.80 18.36 3.18
C ILE A 150 3.44 18.17 3.83
N VAL A 151 2.37 18.35 3.06
CA VAL A 151 0.99 18.04 3.44
C VAL A 151 0.45 16.98 2.49
N ILE A 152 -0.08 15.90 3.04
CA ILE A 152 -0.70 14.82 2.27
C ILE A 152 -2.13 14.63 2.78
N GLU A 153 -3.08 14.68 1.85
CA GLU A 153 -4.50 14.50 2.13
C GLU A 153 -5.07 13.39 1.26
N GLY A 154 -6.02 12.64 1.82
CA GLY A 154 -6.63 11.56 1.07
C GLY A 154 -7.53 10.67 1.89
N LYS A 155 -7.66 9.42 1.44
CA LYS A 155 -8.40 8.37 2.11
C LYS A 155 -7.52 7.17 2.36
N LEU A 156 -7.69 6.56 3.53
CA LEU A 156 -6.97 5.39 3.96
C LEU A 156 -7.96 4.37 4.51
N ASP A 157 -7.93 3.18 3.94
CA ASP A 157 -8.69 2.03 4.41
C ASP A 157 -7.69 0.95 4.84
N CYS A 158 -7.81 0.44 6.06
CA CYS A 158 -7.11 -0.78 6.48
C CYS A 158 -7.80 -1.97 5.83
N LEU A 159 -7.01 -2.85 5.20
CA LEU A 159 -7.50 -4.04 4.52
C LEU A 159 -7.36 -5.25 5.44
N GLU A 160 -8.39 -6.09 5.47
CA GLU A 160 -8.33 -7.42 6.05
C GLU A 160 -7.93 -8.45 4.98
N LEU A 161 -7.51 -9.65 5.40
CA LEU A 161 -7.09 -10.70 4.46
C LEU A 161 -8.14 -11.00 3.36
N PRO A 162 -9.46 -11.10 3.67
CA PRO A 162 -10.46 -11.32 2.62
C PRO A 162 -10.53 -10.19 1.57
N ASP A 163 -10.21 -8.96 1.95
CA ASP A 163 -10.19 -7.83 1.02
C ASP A 163 -8.95 -7.86 0.14
N VAL A 164 -7.82 -8.27 0.70
CA VAL A 164 -6.57 -8.51 -0.04
C VAL A 164 -6.78 -9.59 -1.09
N GLU A 165 -7.40 -10.73 -0.72
CA GLU A 165 -7.70 -11.82 -1.65
C GLU A 165 -8.60 -11.37 -2.81
N LYS A 166 -9.64 -10.59 -2.54
CA LYS A 166 -10.53 -10.03 -3.58
C LYS A 166 -9.78 -9.10 -4.53
N LEU A 167 -8.91 -8.24 -4.00
CA LEU A 167 -8.12 -7.33 -4.82
C LEU A 167 -7.11 -8.08 -5.70
N LEU A 168 -6.45 -9.10 -5.17
CA LEU A 168 -5.53 -9.95 -5.95
C LEU A 168 -6.26 -10.74 -7.05
N ALA A 169 -7.44 -11.27 -6.77
CA ALA A 169 -8.27 -11.94 -7.77
C ALA A 169 -8.68 -10.95 -8.88
N PHE A 170 -9.10 -9.76 -8.53
CA PHE A 170 -9.47 -8.71 -9.48
C PHE A 170 -8.28 -8.29 -10.37
N GLU A 171 -7.07 -8.15 -9.81
CA GLU A 171 -5.89 -7.81 -10.61
C GLU A 171 -5.53 -8.92 -11.59
N LYS A 172 -5.60 -10.17 -11.16
CA LYS A 172 -5.37 -11.33 -12.03
C LYS A 172 -6.35 -11.36 -13.23
N GLU A 173 -7.63 -11.06 -12.99
CA GLU A 173 -8.61 -10.93 -14.06
C GLU A 173 -8.28 -9.78 -15.03
N ARG A 174 -7.83 -8.63 -14.48
CA ARG A 174 -7.39 -7.49 -15.28
C ARG A 174 -6.19 -7.82 -16.16
N GLU A 175 -5.21 -8.52 -15.64
CA GLU A 175 -4.03 -8.96 -16.40
C GLU A 175 -4.43 -9.89 -17.55
N VAL A 176 -5.26 -10.88 -17.29
CA VAL A 176 -5.79 -11.79 -18.32
C VAL A 176 -6.52 -11.00 -19.42
N ARG A 177 -7.37 -10.04 -19.03
CA ARG A 177 -8.10 -9.19 -19.99
C ARG A 177 -7.17 -8.32 -20.83
N ARG A 178 -6.15 -7.70 -20.21
CA ARG A 178 -5.14 -6.90 -20.94
C ARG A 178 -4.36 -7.74 -21.93
N GLU A 179 -3.98 -8.95 -21.54
CA GLU A 179 -3.25 -9.86 -22.41
C GLU A 179 -4.12 -10.29 -23.61
N GLN A 180 -5.38 -10.66 -23.37
CA GLN A 180 -6.33 -10.97 -24.45
C GLN A 180 -6.51 -9.79 -25.42
N GLU A 181 -6.61 -8.58 -24.91
CA GLU A 181 -6.74 -7.38 -25.73
C GLU A 181 -5.47 -7.10 -26.55
N ARG A 182 -4.28 -7.34 -25.95
CA ARG A 182 -3.00 -7.21 -26.65
C ARG A 182 -2.91 -8.19 -27.80
N VAL A 183 -3.20 -9.47 -27.56
CA VAL A 183 -3.19 -10.52 -28.57
C VAL A 183 -4.18 -10.20 -29.70
N ARG A 184 -5.39 -9.74 -29.35
CA ARG A 184 -6.38 -9.33 -30.35
C ARG A 184 -5.87 -8.19 -31.24
N LYS A 185 -5.30 -7.14 -30.64
CA LYS A 185 -4.75 -6.00 -31.39
C LYS A 185 -3.58 -6.40 -32.30
N GLU A 186 -2.73 -7.31 -31.84
CA GLU A 186 -1.63 -7.86 -32.64
C GLU A 186 -2.15 -8.66 -33.83
N ALA A 187 -3.17 -9.52 -33.61
CA ALA A 187 -3.81 -10.27 -34.69
C ALA A 187 -4.50 -9.35 -35.72
N GLU A 188 -5.20 -8.31 -35.28
CA GLU A 188 -5.82 -7.31 -36.16
C GLU A 188 -4.78 -6.58 -37.02
N ARG A 189 -3.63 -6.20 -36.42
CA ARG A 189 -2.51 -5.55 -37.15
C ARG A 189 -1.91 -6.49 -38.18
N ALA A 190 -1.66 -7.74 -37.81
CA ALA A 190 -1.11 -8.74 -38.71
C ALA A 190 -2.06 -9.01 -39.88
N ALA A 191 -3.36 -9.15 -39.63
CA ALA A 191 -4.37 -9.33 -40.66
C ALA A 191 -4.43 -8.12 -41.63
N LYS A 192 -4.35 -6.91 -41.12
CA LYS A 192 -4.31 -5.68 -41.92
C LYS A 192 -3.07 -5.63 -42.81
N GLN A 193 -1.89 -5.93 -42.27
CA GLN A 193 -0.64 -5.98 -43.04
C GLN A 193 -0.70 -7.04 -44.15
N ALA A 194 -1.18 -8.24 -43.83
CA ALA A 194 -1.35 -9.29 -44.84
C ALA A 194 -2.34 -8.90 -45.97
N ALA A 195 -3.43 -8.20 -45.63
CA ALA A 195 -4.35 -7.68 -46.61
C ALA A 195 -3.74 -6.60 -47.52
N GLU A 196 -2.94 -5.70 -46.98
CA GLU A 196 -2.23 -4.67 -47.72
C GLU A 196 -1.17 -5.27 -48.65
N GLU A 197 -0.42 -6.27 -48.19
CA GLU A 197 0.56 -7.00 -49.01
C GLU A 197 -0.13 -7.77 -50.16
N ALA A 198 -1.24 -8.43 -49.88
CA ALA A 198 -2.01 -9.12 -50.90
C ALA A 198 -2.59 -8.16 -51.95
N ALA A 199 -3.05 -6.97 -51.55
CA ALA A 199 -3.53 -5.94 -52.46
C ALA A 199 -2.42 -5.42 -53.39
N ARG A 200 -1.23 -5.15 -52.85
CA ARG A 200 -0.06 -4.72 -53.63
C ARG A 200 0.40 -5.79 -54.62
N ALA A 201 0.43 -7.05 -54.21
CA ALA A 201 0.77 -8.16 -55.10
C ALA A 201 -0.23 -8.34 -56.25
N GLN A 202 -1.49 -7.93 -56.08
CA GLN A 202 -2.52 -7.96 -57.15
C GLN A 202 -2.40 -6.76 -58.11
N GLU A 203 -1.86 -5.61 -57.66
CA GLU A 203 -1.63 -4.44 -58.53
C GLU A 203 -0.37 -4.60 -59.41
N GLU A 204 0.58 -5.41 -58.95
CA GLU A 204 1.85 -5.66 -59.68
C GLU A 204 1.76 -6.81 -60.69
N ALA A 205 0.68 -7.56 -60.73
CA ALA A 205 0.46 -8.72 -61.59
C ALA A 205 -0.39 -8.39 -62.81
#